data_bebe491bf98c4e6e6108b76a92a3fe3b
#
_entry.id   bebe491bf98c4e6e6108b76a92a3fe3b
#
_cell.length_a   1.000
_cell.length_b   1.000
_cell.length_c   1.000
_cell.angle_alpha   90.00
_cell.angle_beta   90.00
_cell.angle_gamma   90.00
#
_symmetry.space_group_name_H-M   'P 1'
#
loop_
_entity.id
_entity.type
_entity.pdbx_description
1 polymer ?
#
loop_
_entity_poly.entity_id
_entity_poly.type
_entity_poly.pdbx_seq_one_letter_code
_entity_poly.pdbx_strand_id
1 'polypeptide(L)'
;AYGMTEATHQMTSNPIPPEIQKAGFVGKPAGPDVCIMDIDGNKLKSGSEGEVCIRGDNVMRGYENNEEANKSSFTDGWFRTGDQGFFDKDGYLKISGRLKEIINRGGEKVSPLEIDNILMEHGAIEQVVTFGVKDKLLGEAIGVALVLKNGFQCTEKELKEYARQHLADFKIPKYICFLDEIPKGATGKLQRIGLADKLGLE
;
A
#
# COMPACT_ATOMS: atom_id res chain seq x y z
N ALA A 1 8.02 -6.55 10.08
CA ALA A 1 8.57 -5.24 10.45
C ALA A 1 8.17 -4.19 9.41
N TYR A 2 8.17 -2.92 9.81
CA TYR A 2 7.92 -1.77 8.95
C TYR A 2 8.97 -0.71 9.23
N GLY A 3 9.48 -0.12 8.18
CA GLY A 3 10.54 0.87 8.27
C GLY A 3 10.68 1.71 7.02
N MET A 4 11.34 2.85 7.15
CA MET A 4 11.63 3.77 6.06
C MET A 4 12.94 4.52 6.31
N THR A 5 13.52 5.08 5.25
CA THR A 5 14.78 5.83 5.32
C THR A 5 14.68 7.02 6.28
N GLU A 6 13.54 7.70 6.26
CA GLU A 6 13.25 8.88 7.06
C GLU A 6 13.17 8.60 8.58
N ALA A 7 13.13 7.32 8.98
CA ALA A 7 13.11 6.87 10.38
C ALA A 7 14.32 6.03 10.77
N THR A 8 15.45 6.20 10.09
CA THR A 8 16.66 5.40 10.32
C THR A 8 16.35 3.90 10.31
N HIS A 9 15.52 3.50 9.36
CA HIS A 9 15.03 2.19 9.02
C HIS A 9 13.83 1.70 9.84
N GLN A 10 13.97 1.34 11.13
CA GLN A 10 12.94 0.59 11.86
C GLN A 10 11.93 1.50 12.56
N MET A 11 10.64 1.24 12.37
CA MET A 11 9.54 1.93 13.04
C MET A 11 8.69 0.98 13.88
N THR A 12 8.34 -0.19 13.32
CA THR A 12 7.60 -1.24 14.04
C THR A 12 8.20 -2.61 13.76
N SER A 13 8.00 -3.55 14.68
CA SER A 13 8.40 -4.94 14.52
C SER A 13 7.45 -5.87 15.25
N ASN A 14 7.19 -7.05 14.68
CA ASN A 14 6.62 -8.13 15.47
C ASN A 14 7.60 -8.50 16.60
N PRO A 15 7.10 -8.73 17.80
CA PRO A 15 7.96 -9.11 18.94
C PRO A 15 8.69 -10.44 18.67
N ILE A 16 9.76 -10.66 19.43
CA ILE A 16 10.50 -11.93 19.41
C ILE A 16 9.76 -12.95 20.29
N PRO A 17 9.74 -14.24 19.92
CA PRO A 17 9.19 -15.27 20.78
C PRO A 17 9.78 -15.23 22.22
N PRO A 18 8.98 -15.49 23.27
CA PRO A 18 7.67 -16.15 23.22
C PRO A 18 6.46 -15.23 23.01
N GLU A 19 6.64 -13.94 22.74
CA GLU A 19 5.53 -13.05 22.48
C GLU A 19 4.82 -13.39 21.16
N ILE A 20 3.53 -13.00 21.06
CA ILE A 20 2.69 -13.33 19.91
C ILE A 20 3.14 -12.55 18.67
N GLN A 21 3.38 -13.26 17.59
CA GLN A 21 3.60 -12.69 16.26
C GLN A 21 2.31 -12.78 15.45
N LYS A 22 1.92 -11.68 14.77
CA LYS A 22 0.72 -11.66 13.95
C LYS A 22 1.09 -11.58 12.46
N ALA A 23 0.77 -12.62 11.71
CA ALA A 23 0.89 -12.62 10.26
C ALA A 23 -0.01 -11.52 9.65
N GLY A 24 0.47 -10.83 8.61
CA GLY A 24 -0.25 -9.72 7.97
C GLY A 24 -0.18 -8.38 8.73
N PHE A 25 0.45 -8.35 9.93
CA PHE A 25 0.73 -7.13 10.68
C PHE A 25 2.24 -6.85 10.71
N VAL A 26 2.59 -5.58 10.77
CA VAL A 26 3.98 -5.12 10.84
C VAL A 26 4.49 -4.95 12.28
N GLY A 27 3.70 -5.36 13.24
CA GLY A 27 4.07 -5.44 14.66
C GLY A 27 3.72 -4.20 15.49
N LYS A 28 4.42 -4.03 16.59
CA LYS A 28 4.25 -2.91 17.55
C LYS A 28 5.33 -1.85 17.34
N PRO A 29 5.13 -0.60 17.80
CA PRO A 29 6.19 0.42 17.80
C PRO A 29 7.49 -0.09 18.39
N ALA A 30 8.60 0.12 17.68
CA ALA A 30 9.92 -0.38 18.04
C ALA A 30 11.02 0.62 17.61
N GLY A 31 11.02 1.77 18.25
CA GLY A 31 11.88 2.92 17.96
C GLY A 31 11.11 4.20 18.23
N PRO A 32 10.47 4.81 17.21
CA PRO A 32 9.67 6.01 17.41
C PRO A 32 8.30 5.70 18.01
N ASP A 33 7.66 6.75 18.54
CA ASP A 33 6.21 6.74 18.74
C ASP A 33 5.52 6.61 17.37
N VAL A 34 4.43 5.84 17.34
CA VAL A 34 3.60 5.66 16.13
C VAL A 34 2.15 5.95 16.46
N CYS A 35 1.47 6.74 15.66
CA CYS A 35 0.03 6.96 15.78
C CYS A 35 -0.64 6.94 14.40
N ILE A 36 -1.97 6.88 14.40
CA ILE A 36 -2.80 7.02 13.22
C ILE A 36 -3.45 8.39 13.28
N MET A 37 -3.42 9.14 12.17
CA MET A 37 -4.04 10.46 12.06
C MET A 37 -5.02 10.54 10.89
N ASP A 38 -6.01 11.40 11.04
CA ASP A 38 -6.86 11.82 9.93
C ASP A 38 -6.18 12.87 9.04
N ILE A 39 -6.92 13.35 8.03
CA ILE A 39 -6.40 14.37 7.12
C ILE A 39 -6.15 15.71 7.83
N ASP A 40 -6.90 16.00 8.88
CA ASP A 40 -6.83 17.25 9.65
C ASP A 40 -5.72 17.19 10.72
N GLY A 41 -5.04 16.06 10.89
CA GLY A 41 -3.96 15.85 11.86
C GLY A 41 -4.43 15.39 13.24
N ASN A 42 -5.72 15.06 13.42
CA ASN A 42 -6.22 14.52 14.67
C ASN A 42 -5.85 13.05 14.82
N LYS A 43 -5.38 12.67 16.02
CA LYS A 43 -5.10 11.27 16.32
C LYS A 43 -6.36 10.43 16.40
N LEU A 44 -6.35 9.30 15.72
CA LEU A 44 -7.45 8.35 15.69
C LEU A 44 -7.29 7.27 16.77
N LYS A 45 -8.41 6.67 17.16
CA LYS A 45 -8.45 5.55 18.12
C LYS A 45 -8.05 4.24 17.42
N SER A 46 -7.64 3.25 18.24
CA SER A 46 -7.41 1.87 17.78
C SER A 46 -8.64 1.34 17.01
N GLY A 47 -8.39 0.64 15.89
CA GLY A 47 -9.40 0.17 14.96
C GLY A 47 -9.82 1.17 13.89
N SER A 48 -9.47 2.46 14.03
CA SER A 48 -9.74 3.47 13.00
C SER A 48 -8.59 3.52 11.99
N GLU A 49 -8.93 3.57 10.70
CA GLU A 49 -7.97 3.67 9.62
C GLU A 49 -7.63 5.12 9.29
N GLY A 50 -6.36 5.41 9.07
CA GLY A 50 -5.85 6.73 8.71
C GLY A 50 -4.39 6.67 8.31
N GLU A 51 -3.73 7.83 8.27
CA GLU A 51 -2.31 7.90 7.95
C GLU A 51 -1.45 7.49 9.14
N VAL A 52 -0.47 6.64 8.89
CA VAL A 52 0.55 6.28 9.87
C VAL A 52 1.49 7.47 10.05
N CYS A 53 1.61 7.97 11.28
CA CYS A 53 2.50 9.08 11.63
C CYS A 53 3.48 8.66 12.72
N ILE A 54 4.70 9.16 12.65
CA ILE A 54 5.78 8.77 13.55
C ILE A 54 6.45 10.00 14.18
N ARG A 55 6.98 9.82 15.40
CA ARG A 55 7.75 10.84 16.11
C ARG A 55 8.78 10.18 17.02
N GLY A 56 10.04 10.63 16.96
CA GLY A 56 11.11 10.11 17.81
C GLY A 56 12.48 10.59 17.36
N ASP A 57 13.51 10.26 18.14
CA ASP A 57 14.88 10.71 17.89
C ASP A 57 15.49 10.09 16.61
N ASN A 58 14.96 8.94 16.18
CA ASN A 58 15.37 8.28 14.95
C ASN A 58 14.64 8.79 13.69
N VAL A 59 13.70 9.72 13.85
CA VAL A 59 12.98 10.34 12.72
C VAL A 59 13.78 11.55 12.25
N MET A 60 13.95 11.67 10.92
CA MET A 60 14.64 12.80 10.32
C MET A 60 14.02 14.15 10.74
N ARG A 61 14.81 15.20 10.76
CA ARG A 61 14.37 16.57 11.08
C ARG A 61 13.73 17.28 9.88
N GLY A 62 13.85 16.73 8.69
CA GLY A 62 13.33 17.27 7.44
C GLY A 62 14.21 16.91 6.25
N TYR A 63 13.69 17.17 5.05
CA TYR A 63 14.42 17.08 3.79
C TYR A 63 15.31 18.31 3.63
N GLU A 64 16.56 18.11 3.28
CA GLU A 64 17.52 19.20 3.07
C GLU A 64 17.11 20.05 1.87
N ASN A 65 17.11 21.38 2.05
CA ASN A 65 16.78 22.37 1.02
C ASN A 65 15.40 22.16 0.34
N ASN A 66 14.42 21.59 1.04
CA ASN A 66 13.07 21.34 0.52
C ASN A 66 11.98 21.74 1.53
N GLU A 67 11.81 23.06 1.70
CA GLU A 67 10.84 23.62 2.66
C GLU A 67 9.40 23.23 2.35
N GLU A 68 9.03 23.13 1.07
CA GLU A 68 7.67 22.77 0.64
C GLU A 68 7.34 21.32 1.05
N ALA A 69 8.25 20.38 0.78
CA ALA A 69 8.10 19.00 1.24
C ALA A 69 8.04 18.93 2.77
N ASN A 70 8.87 19.72 3.47
CA ASN A 70 8.89 19.74 4.93
C ASN A 70 7.57 20.23 5.53
N LYS A 71 6.95 21.28 4.98
CA LYS A 71 5.65 21.80 5.41
C LYS A 71 4.54 20.74 5.29
N SER A 72 4.55 19.95 4.23
CA SER A 72 3.54 18.91 4.00
C SER A 72 3.83 17.59 4.72
N SER A 73 5.10 17.34 5.10
CA SER A 73 5.52 16.09 5.72
C SER A 73 5.40 16.05 7.23
N PHE A 74 5.13 17.18 7.89
CA PHE A 74 5.04 17.26 9.34
C PHE A 74 3.74 17.92 9.79
N THR A 75 3.14 17.36 10.85
CA THR A 75 1.96 17.93 11.55
C THR A 75 2.23 17.81 13.05
N ASP A 76 2.30 18.94 13.76
CA ASP A 76 2.54 19.00 15.21
C ASP A 76 3.74 18.16 15.70
N GLY A 77 4.83 18.17 14.93
CA GLY A 77 6.04 17.41 15.20
C GLY A 77 5.95 15.91 14.89
N TRP A 78 4.88 15.45 14.26
CA TRP A 78 4.74 14.10 13.72
C TRP A 78 5.07 14.09 12.25
N PHE A 79 5.95 13.17 11.84
CA PHE A 79 6.23 12.92 10.42
C PHE A 79 5.13 12.07 9.82
N ARG A 80 4.56 12.52 8.70
CA ARG A 80 3.52 11.87 7.91
C ARG A 80 4.17 10.93 6.90
N THR A 81 3.96 9.62 7.07
CA THR A 81 4.66 8.62 6.25
C THR A 81 4.09 8.48 4.84
N GLY A 82 2.87 8.94 4.62
CA GLY A 82 2.11 8.70 3.40
C GLY A 82 1.54 7.28 3.29
N ASP A 83 1.79 6.43 4.29
CA ASP A 83 1.23 5.07 4.34
C ASP A 83 -0.05 5.07 5.18
N GLN A 84 -1.05 4.29 4.75
CA GLN A 84 -2.32 4.12 5.43
C GLN A 84 -2.31 2.85 6.27
N GLY A 85 -2.93 2.89 7.43
CA GLY A 85 -3.01 1.74 8.31
C GLY A 85 -3.88 1.96 9.54
N PHE A 86 -3.90 0.98 10.41
CA PHE A 86 -4.61 1.03 11.69
C PHE A 86 -3.94 0.13 12.73
N PHE A 87 -4.14 0.45 14.01
CA PHE A 87 -3.80 -0.44 15.11
C PHE A 87 -4.97 -1.34 15.45
N ASP A 88 -4.71 -2.63 15.65
CA ASP A 88 -5.69 -3.52 16.26
C ASP A 88 -5.81 -3.29 17.79
N LYS A 89 -6.73 -4.02 18.42
CA LYS A 89 -6.98 -3.93 19.87
C LYS A 89 -5.78 -4.32 20.74
N ASP A 90 -4.83 -5.07 20.19
CA ASP A 90 -3.63 -5.55 20.89
C ASP A 90 -2.40 -4.68 20.60
N GLY A 91 -2.58 -3.57 19.86
CA GLY A 91 -1.55 -2.60 19.53
C GLY A 91 -0.62 -3.01 18.39
N TYR A 92 -1.05 -3.94 17.54
CA TYR A 92 -0.32 -4.30 16.31
C TYR A 92 -0.76 -3.41 15.16
N LEU A 93 0.22 -2.84 14.46
CA LEU A 93 -0.01 -2.03 13.26
C LEU A 93 -0.22 -2.93 12.04
N LYS A 94 -1.26 -2.66 11.27
CA LYS A 94 -1.46 -3.18 9.92
C LYS A 94 -1.36 -2.05 8.92
N ILE A 95 -0.54 -2.22 7.89
CA ILE A 95 -0.49 -1.31 6.73
C ILE A 95 -1.55 -1.77 5.75
N SER A 96 -2.44 -0.87 5.35
CA SER A 96 -3.52 -1.14 4.40
C SER A 96 -3.26 -0.59 3.00
N GLY A 97 -2.31 0.35 2.85
CA GLY A 97 -1.96 0.90 1.56
C GLY A 97 -1.03 2.11 1.65
N ARG A 98 -0.85 2.78 0.52
CA ARG A 98 -0.15 4.05 0.44
C ARG A 98 -1.09 5.11 -0.10
N LEU A 99 -1.24 6.24 0.60
CA LEU A 99 -2.25 7.26 0.30
C LEU A 99 -2.22 7.76 -1.15
N LYS A 100 -1.01 7.95 -1.70
CA LYS A 100 -0.81 8.39 -3.10
C LYS A 100 -1.14 7.32 -4.15
N GLU A 101 -1.30 6.07 -3.72
CA GLU A 101 -1.59 4.93 -4.61
C GLU A 101 -3.05 4.47 -4.54
N ILE A 102 -3.84 5.02 -3.60
CA ILE A 102 -5.27 4.70 -3.46
C ILE A 102 -6.00 5.05 -4.76
N ILE A 103 -6.69 4.07 -5.31
CA ILE A 103 -7.50 4.23 -6.52
C ILE A 103 -8.87 4.77 -6.12
N ASN A 104 -9.28 5.90 -6.71
CA ASN A 104 -10.59 6.51 -6.44
C ASN A 104 -11.58 6.13 -7.55
N ARG A 105 -12.29 5.03 -7.35
CA ARG A 105 -13.24 4.49 -8.33
C ARG A 105 -14.68 4.84 -7.97
N GLY A 106 -15.21 5.87 -8.63
CA GLY A 106 -16.61 6.30 -8.40
C GLY A 106 -16.90 6.77 -6.98
N GLY A 107 -15.90 7.34 -6.29
CA GLY A 107 -15.98 7.74 -4.88
C GLY A 107 -15.52 6.68 -3.88
N GLU A 108 -15.41 5.41 -4.31
CA GLU A 108 -14.87 4.33 -3.48
C GLU A 108 -13.34 4.37 -3.47
N LYS A 109 -12.74 4.35 -2.28
CA LYS A 109 -11.29 4.29 -2.10
C LYS A 109 -10.83 2.84 -2.06
N VAL A 110 -10.09 2.44 -3.07
CA VAL A 110 -9.59 1.06 -3.23
C VAL A 110 -8.09 1.03 -3.00
N SER A 111 -7.65 0.22 -2.03
CA SER A 111 -6.23 -0.05 -1.83
C SER A 111 -5.72 -1.05 -2.88
N PRO A 112 -4.73 -0.67 -3.70
CA PRO A 112 -4.08 -1.62 -4.61
C PRO A 112 -3.44 -2.80 -3.89
N LEU A 113 -2.91 -2.57 -2.68
CA LEU A 113 -2.26 -3.60 -1.89
C LEU A 113 -3.21 -4.72 -1.47
N GLU A 114 -4.48 -4.41 -1.19
CA GLU A 114 -5.50 -5.41 -0.89
C GLU A 114 -5.70 -6.37 -2.07
N ILE A 115 -5.81 -5.81 -3.28
CA ILE A 115 -5.99 -6.61 -4.50
C ILE A 115 -4.75 -7.44 -4.79
N ASP A 116 -3.55 -6.86 -4.65
CA ASP A 116 -2.31 -7.60 -4.82
C ASP A 116 -2.22 -8.80 -3.88
N ASN A 117 -2.51 -8.60 -2.59
CA ASN A 117 -2.46 -9.68 -1.61
C ASN A 117 -3.39 -10.83 -1.98
N ILE A 118 -4.62 -10.53 -2.40
CA ILE A 118 -5.58 -11.55 -2.84
C ILE A 118 -5.10 -12.25 -4.11
N LEU A 119 -4.67 -11.52 -5.11
CA LEU A 119 -4.23 -12.11 -6.37
C LEU A 119 -2.93 -12.91 -6.22
N MET A 120 -2.02 -12.52 -5.32
CA MET A 120 -0.81 -13.29 -5.01
C MET A 120 -1.09 -14.67 -4.39
N GLU A 121 -2.26 -14.88 -3.79
CA GLU A 121 -2.67 -16.21 -3.30
C GLU A 121 -3.07 -17.17 -4.44
N HIS A 122 -3.31 -16.66 -5.65
CA HIS A 122 -3.61 -17.48 -6.81
C HIS A 122 -2.37 -18.28 -7.26
N GLY A 123 -2.52 -19.60 -7.34
CA GLY A 123 -1.40 -20.54 -7.56
C GLY A 123 -0.52 -20.27 -8.78
N ALA A 124 -1.07 -19.66 -9.84
CA ALA A 124 -0.37 -19.39 -11.09
C ALA A 124 0.40 -18.06 -11.11
N ILE A 125 0.20 -17.16 -10.13
CA ILE A 125 0.80 -15.81 -10.14
C ILE A 125 2.15 -15.83 -9.42
N GLU A 126 3.16 -15.25 -10.07
CA GLU A 126 4.49 -15.01 -9.51
C GLU A 126 4.63 -13.59 -8.99
N GLN A 127 4.15 -12.61 -9.75
CA GLN A 127 4.18 -11.18 -9.38
C GLN A 127 2.88 -10.50 -9.81
N VAL A 128 2.43 -9.53 -9.05
CA VAL A 128 1.29 -8.69 -9.40
C VAL A 128 1.49 -7.26 -8.89
N VAL A 129 1.04 -6.30 -9.66
CA VAL A 129 0.96 -4.89 -9.28
C VAL A 129 -0.38 -4.35 -9.75
N THR A 130 -1.21 -3.94 -8.81
CA THR A 130 -2.48 -3.25 -9.07
C THR A 130 -2.23 -1.75 -9.16
N PHE A 131 -2.89 -1.05 -10.06
CA PHE A 131 -2.72 0.39 -10.30
C PHE A 131 -4.02 1.03 -10.81
N GLY A 132 -4.12 2.36 -10.64
CA GLY A 132 -5.21 3.14 -11.19
C GLY A 132 -5.02 3.40 -12.68
N VAL A 133 -6.11 3.33 -13.44
CA VAL A 133 -6.19 3.70 -14.86
C VAL A 133 -7.27 4.77 -14.97
N LYS A 134 -7.04 5.87 -15.70
CA LYS A 134 -8.04 6.92 -15.91
C LYS A 134 -9.32 6.34 -16.52
N ASP A 135 -10.47 6.70 -15.93
CA ASP A 135 -11.78 6.28 -16.43
C ASP A 135 -12.72 7.48 -16.49
N LYS A 136 -13.36 7.68 -17.64
CA LYS A 136 -14.21 8.87 -17.92
C LYS A 136 -15.45 8.95 -17.03
N LEU A 137 -15.96 7.82 -16.55
CA LEU A 137 -17.20 7.76 -15.77
C LEU A 137 -16.93 7.67 -14.28
N LEU A 138 -15.90 6.92 -13.89
CA LEU A 138 -15.62 6.59 -12.50
C LEU A 138 -14.41 7.35 -11.92
N GLY A 139 -13.78 8.24 -12.70
CA GLY A 139 -12.52 8.88 -12.35
C GLY A 139 -11.34 7.93 -12.56
N GLU A 140 -11.33 6.81 -11.86
CA GLU A 140 -10.34 5.74 -12.06
C GLU A 140 -11.00 4.37 -12.16
N ALA A 141 -10.35 3.47 -12.91
CA ALA A 141 -10.61 2.05 -12.97
C ALA A 141 -9.39 1.28 -12.45
N ILE A 142 -9.60 0.02 -12.08
CA ILE A 142 -8.55 -0.84 -11.58
C ILE A 142 -7.89 -1.58 -12.73
N GLY A 143 -6.57 -1.43 -12.85
CA GLY A 143 -5.70 -2.23 -13.69
C GLY A 143 -4.80 -3.13 -12.85
N VAL A 144 -4.43 -4.29 -13.39
CA VAL A 144 -3.41 -5.17 -12.82
C VAL A 144 -2.42 -5.57 -13.89
N ALA A 145 -1.14 -5.50 -13.57
CA ALA A 145 -0.05 -6.10 -14.33
C ALA A 145 0.47 -7.30 -13.53
N LEU A 146 0.64 -8.43 -14.20
CA LEU A 146 1.05 -9.66 -13.51
C LEU A 146 2.00 -10.50 -14.38
N VAL A 147 2.83 -11.28 -13.68
CA VAL A 147 3.71 -12.30 -14.26
C VAL A 147 3.23 -13.66 -13.76
N LEU A 148 3.09 -14.60 -14.67
CA LEU A 148 2.75 -15.99 -14.33
C LEU A 148 4.00 -16.79 -13.98
N LYS A 149 3.86 -17.75 -13.08
CA LYS A 149 4.90 -18.73 -12.80
C LYS A 149 5.20 -19.57 -14.03
N ASN A 150 6.45 -19.99 -14.19
CA ASN A 150 6.85 -20.85 -15.29
C ASN A 150 6.00 -22.13 -15.39
N GLY A 151 5.48 -22.38 -16.60
CA GLY A 151 4.64 -23.55 -16.87
C GLY A 151 3.18 -23.41 -16.48
N PHE A 152 2.78 -22.30 -15.88
CA PHE A 152 1.38 -22.02 -15.55
C PHE A 152 0.72 -21.18 -16.65
N GLN A 153 -0.58 -21.38 -16.79
CA GLN A 153 -1.45 -20.57 -17.64
C GLN A 153 -2.62 -20.05 -16.81
N CYS A 154 -3.05 -18.86 -17.12
CA CYS A 154 -4.24 -18.24 -16.52
C CYS A 154 -4.82 -17.25 -17.53
N THR A 155 -6.10 -17.31 -17.75
CA THR A 155 -6.82 -16.37 -18.61
C THR A 155 -7.34 -15.18 -17.80
N GLU A 156 -7.64 -14.07 -18.49
CA GLU A 156 -8.30 -12.92 -17.87
C GLU A 156 -9.63 -13.30 -17.20
N LYS A 157 -10.39 -14.20 -17.83
CA LYS A 157 -11.68 -14.67 -17.31
C LYS A 157 -11.51 -15.43 -15.99
N GLU A 158 -10.56 -16.36 -15.94
CA GLU A 158 -10.25 -17.14 -14.74
C GLU A 158 -9.79 -16.25 -13.59
N LEU A 159 -8.92 -15.28 -13.88
CA LEU A 159 -8.45 -14.34 -12.87
C LEU A 159 -9.57 -13.45 -12.32
N LYS A 160 -10.46 -12.95 -13.19
CA LYS A 160 -11.63 -12.17 -12.77
C LYS A 160 -12.60 -13.01 -11.94
N GLU A 161 -12.79 -14.28 -12.29
CA GLU A 161 -13.63 -15.20 -11.53
C GLU A 161 -13.03 -15.46 -10.13
N TYR A 162 -11.72 -15.69 -10.06
CA TYR A 162 -11.02 -15.81 -8.79
C TYR A 162 -11.16 -14.54 -7.94
N ALA A 163 -10.97 -13.37 -8.55
CA ALA A 163 -11.11 -12.09 -7.85
C ALA A 163 -12.52 -11.88 -7.29
N ARG A 164 -13.59 -12.26 -8.02
CA ARG A 164 -14.98 -12.16 -7.55
C ARG A 164 -15.30 -13.01 -6.33
N GLN A 165 -14.57 -14.11 -6.13
CA GLN A 165 -14.77 -14.97 -4.95
C GLN A 165 -14.18 -14.35 -3.68
N HIS A 166 -13.26 -13.38 -3.80
CA HIS A 166 -12.48 -12.87 -2.68
C HIS A 166 -12.59 -11.34 -2.49
N LEU A 167 -13.07 -10.61 -3.49
CA LEU A 167 -13.16 -9.16 -3.50
C LEU A 167 -14.58 -8.68 -3.79
N ALA A 168 -14.93 -7.51 -3.28
CA ALA A 168 -16.16 -6.83 -3.65
C ALA A 168 -16.17 -6.44 -5.14
N ASP A 169 -17.33 -6.38 -5.77
CA ASP A 169 -17.48 -6.14 -7.22
C ASP A 169 -16.78 -4.89 -7.72
N PHE A 170 -16.80 -3.81 -6.94
CA PHE A 170 -16.13 -2.55 -7.32
C PHE A 170 -14.60 -2.64 -7.26
N LYS A 171 -14.02 -3.70 -6.66
CA LYS A 171 -12.57 -3.99 -6.60
C LYS A 171 -12.08 -4.92 -7.71
N ILE A 172 -12.98 -5.45 -8.54
CA ILE A 172 -12.59 -6.35 -9.62
C ILE A 172 -11.82 -5.58 -10.71
N PRO A 173 -10.63 -6.05 -11.12
CA PRO A 173 -9.85 -5.41 -12.17
C PRO A 173 -10.60 -5.31 -13.49
N LYS A 174 -10.62 -4.10 -14.08
CA LYS A 174 -11.14 -3.86 -15.43
C LYS A 174 -10.12 -4.25 -16.49
N TYR A 175 -8.85 -3.89 -16.25
CA TYR A 175 -7.73 -4.15 -17.15
C TYR A 175 -6.79 -5.18 -16.54
N ILE A 176 -6.40 -6.19 -17.32
CA ILE A 176 -5.46 -7.24 -16.92
C ILE A 176 -4.36 -7.33 -17.97
N CYS A 177 -3.11 -7.09 -17.56
CA CYS A 177 -1.94 -7.14 -18.42
C CYS A 177 -1.05 -8.30 -17.98
N PHE A 178 -0.95 -9.33 -18.81
CA PHE A 178 0.02 -10.40 -18.63
C PHE A 178 1.36 -9.97 -19.23
N LEU A 179 2.42 -10.00 -18.45
CA LEU A 179 3.75 -9.53 -18.82
C LEU A 179 4.80 -10.60 -18.51
N ASP A 180 5.92 -10.55 -19.24
CA ASP A 180 7.10 -11.34 -18.90
C ASP A 180 7.84 -10.75 -17.69
N GLU A 181 7.84 -9.42 -17.56
CA GLU A 181 8.39 -8.68 -16.42
C GLU A 181 7.59 -7.39 -16.19
N ILE A 182 7.31 -7.08 -14.92
CA ILE A 182 6.66 -5.81 -14.54
C ILE A 182 7.72 -4.70 -14.53
N PRO A 183 7.49 -3.55 -15.20
CA PRO A 183 8.41 -2.43 -15.22
C PRO A 183 8.74 -1.93 -13.82
N LYS A 184 10.02 -1.82 -13.51
CA LYS A 184 10.52 -1.30 -12.23
C LYS A 184 10.89 0.18 -12.32
N GLY A 185 10.87 0.86 -11.19
CA GLY A 185 11.38 2.23 -11.09
C GLY A 185 12.90 2.29 -11.05
N ALA A 186 13.45 3.51 -11.00
CA ALA A 186 14.89 3.75 -10.94
C ALA A 186 15.58 3.10 -9.72
N THR A 187 14.83 2.84 -8.65
CA THR A 187 15.30 2.16 -7.43
C THR A 187 15.19 0.63 -7.49
N GLY A 188 14.78 0.07 -8.63
CA GLY A 188 14.53 -1.37 -8.77
C GLY A 188 13.23 -1.88 -8.13
N LYS A 189 12.45 -1.01 -7.48
CA LYS A 189 11.17 -1.36 -6.87
C LYS A 189 10.03 -1.29 -7.91
N LEU A 190 9.04 -2.16 -7.74
CA LEU A 190 7.80 -2.09 -8.51
C LEU A 190 7.10 -0.74 -8.25
N GLN A 191 6.66 -0.08 -9.30
CA GLN A 191 5.98 1.21 -9.23
C GLN A 191 4.56 1.08 -9.77
N ARG A 192 3.58 1.60 -9.00
CA ARG A 192 2.18 1.69 -9.43
C ARG A 192 1.90 2.97 -10.18
N ILE A 193 2.43 4.09 -9.65
CA ILE A 193 2.22 5.42 -10.24
C ILE A 193 2.90 5.49 -11.61
N GLY A 194 2.14 5.89 -12.62
CA GLY A 194 2.60 5.95 -14.01
C GLY A 194 2.71 4.60 -14.72
N LEU A 195 2.24 3.51 -14.10
CA LEU A 195 2.27 2.19 -14.74
C LEU A 195 1.24 2.09 -15.86
N ALA A 196 0.06 2.71 -15.70
CA ALA A 196 -0.96 2.78 -16.74
C ALA A 196 -0.40 3.39 -18.04
N ASP A 197 0.29 4.53 -17.92
CA ASP A 197 0.89 5.22 -19.08
C ASP A 197 1.96 4.35 -19.75
N LYS A 198 2.81 3.69 -18.96
CA LYS A 198 3.83 2.76 -19.48
C LYS A 198 3.25 1.57 -20.24
N LEU A 199 2.05 1.16 -19.87
CA LEU A 199 1.32 0.05 -20.51
C LEU A 199 0.34 0.51 -21.61
N GLY A 200 0.28 1.81 -21.93
CA GLY A 200 -0.61 2.36 -22.95
C GLY A 200 -2.09 2.34 -22.58
N LEU A 201 -2.41 2.40 -21.30
CA LEU A 201 -3.76 2.42 -20.74
C LEU A 201 -4.11 3.85 -20.28
N GLU A 202 -4.38 4.76 -21.22
CA GLU A 202 -4.81 6.13 -20.96
C GLU A 202 -6.34 6.30 -20.97
#